data_ab65296c8be11f5a986f39cc065940b1
#
_entry.id   ab65296c8be11f5a986f39cc065940b1
#
_cell.length_a   1.000
_cell.length_b   1.000
_cell.length_c   1.000
_cell.angle_alpha   90.00
_cell.angle_beta   90.00
_cell.angle_gamma   90.00
#
_symmetry.space_group_name_H-M   'P 1'
#
loop_
_entity.id
_entity.type
_entity.pdbx_description
1 polymer ?
#
loop_
_entity_poly.entity_id
_entity_poly.type
_entity_poly.pdbx_seq_one_letter_code
_entity_poly.pdbx_strand_id
1 'polypeptide(L)'
;MGMATPDLVNLSALIDDAKCFALVRQHRWPEGVCCPACGSGTVVRDGFDDTQAHRQRYRCKGCAGRFDDLTGTALAGHHQPLRVWVLCLYFMGLNLSNRQIARELGLDGSDVQAMTEQLRRGLVAKVPPVRLEGEVEIDEVYVVAGHKGQPAAFAQRGVPVGGAD
;
A
#
# COMPACT_ATOMS: atom_id res chain seq x y z
N MET A 1 -10.86 -10.53 32.72
CA MET A 1 -9.41 -10.67 32.54
C MET A 1 -9.20 -11.51 31.29
N GLY A 2 -9.04 -10.84 30.12
CA GLY A 2 -8.72 -11.51 28.88
C GLY A 2 -7.23 -11.80 28.86
N MET A 3 -6.84 -13.06 28.93
CA MET A 3 -5.46 -13.48 28.66
C MET A 3 -5.15 -13.14 27.20
N ALA A 4 -4.28 -12.16 26.99
CA ALA A 4 -3.69 -11.96 25.69
C ALA A 4 -2.92 -13.23 25.34
N THR A 5 -3.31 -13.90 24.25
CA THR A 5 -2.51 -14.97 23.67
C THR A 5 -1.15 -14.37 23.33
N PRO A 6 -0.04 -14.93 23.82
CA PRO A 6 1.27 -14.43 23.43
C PRO A 6 1.39 -14.54 21.92
N ASP A 7 1.72 -13.42 21.25
CA ASP A 7 2.08 -13.43 19.84
C ASP A 7 3.22 -14.42 19.64
N LEU A 8 2.90 -15.60 19.11
CA LEU A 8 3.85 -16.71 18.96
C LEU A 8 4.98 -16.37 18.02
N VAL A 9 4.77 -15.43 17.09
CA VAL A 9 5.81 -14.94 16.17
C VAL A 9 5.52 -13.50 15.76
N ASN A 10 6.38 -12.56 16.14
CA ASN A 10 6.34 -11.22 15.58
C ASN A 10 7.13 -11.21 14.25
N LEU A 11 6.43 -11.40 13.13
CA LEU A 11 7.04 -11.42 11.79
C LEU A 11 7.82 -10.15 11.46
N SER A 12 7.40 -9.00 11.99
CA SER A 12 8.08 -7.73 11.75
C SER A 12 9.50 -7.68 12.37
N ALA A 13 9.72 -8.43 13.45
CA ALA A 13 11.04 -8.55 14.07
C ALA A 13 11.98 -9.51 13.32
N LEU A 14 11.44 -10.42 12.50
CA LEU A 14 12.21 -11.39 11.72
C LEU A 14 12.67 -10.86 10.36
N ILE A 15 12.06 -9.78 9.88
CA ILE A 15 12.37 -9.19 8.59
C ILE A 15 13.35 -8.03 8.77
N ASP A 16 14.47 -8.12 8.04
CA ASP A 16 15.55 -7.14 8.06
C ASP A 16 15.26 -5.97 7.09
N ASP A 17 15.29 -4.75 7.60
CA ASP A 17 15.13 -3.54 6.79
C ASP A 17 16.19 -3.42 5.68
N ALA A 18 17.43 -3.84 5.92
CA ALA A 18 18.48 -3.83 4.91
C ALA A 18 18.10 -4.67 3.70
N LYS A 19 17.52 -5.86 3.92
CA LYS A 19 17.02 -6.74 2.85
C LYS A 19 15.82 -6.13 2.14
N CYS A 20 14.91 -5.47 2.87
CA CYS A 20 13.79 -4.78 2.27
C CYS A 20 14.25 -3.64 1.34
N PHE A 21 15.20 -2.81 1.77
CA PHE A 21 15.77 -1.77 0.91
C PHE A 21 16.52 -2.35 -0.30
N ALA A 22 17.26 -3.44 -0.13
CA ALA A 22 17.93 -4.11 -1.24
C ALA A 22 16.92 -4.63 -2.27
N LEU A 23 15.83 -5.25 -1.82
CA LEU A 23 14.73 -5.72 -2.67
C LEU A 23 14.08 -4.57 -3.45
N VAL A 24 13.76 -3.46 -2.78
CA VAL A 24 13.18 -2.28 -3.43
C VAL A 24 14.11 -1.73 -4.50
N ARG A 25 15.41 -1.61 -4.23
CA ARG A 25 16.41 -1.13 -5.22
C ARG A 25 16.48 -2.06 -6.42
N GLN A 26 16.52 -3.38 -6.22
CA GLN A 26 16.58 -4.37 -7.27
C GLN A 26 15.38 -4.29 -8.21
N HIS A 27 14.18 -4.18 -7.65
CA HIS A 27 12.95 -4.06 -8.45
C HIS A 27 12.80 -2.70 -9.12
N ARG A 28 13.24 -1.63 -8.45
CA ARG A 28 13.10 -0.28 -8.98
C ARG A 28 14.12 0.03 -10.07
N TRP A 29 15.33 -0.45 -9.91
CA TRP A 29 16.46 -0.14 -10.78
C TRP A 29 17.27 -1.39 -11.13
N PRO A 30 16.69 -2.32 -11.89
CA PRO A 30 17.38 -3.57 -12.25
C PRO A 30 18.67 -3.34 -13.04
N GLU A 31 18.75 -2.27 -13.82
CA GLU A 31 19.90 -1.90 -14.66
C GLU A 31 20.78 -0.80 -14.04
N GLY A 32 20.48 -0.39 -12.81
CA GLY A 32 21.21 0.68 -12.12
C GLY A 32 20.35 1.90 -11.82
N VAL A 33 20.77 2.65 -10.79
CA VAL A 33 20.02 3.78 -10.25
C VAL A 33 19.90 4.90 -11.27
N CYS A 34 18.68 5.34 -11.57
CA CYS A 34 18.40 6.50 -12.40
C CYS A 34 17.57 7.54 -11.64
N CYS A 35 17.73 8.80 -12.01
CA CYS A 35 17.02 9.91 -11.39
C CYS A 35 15.51 9.87 -11.74
N PRO A 36 14.60 9.85 -10.76
CA PRO A 36 13.17 9.82 -11.05
C PRO A 36 12.62 11.11 -11.66
N ALA A 37 13.37 12.22 -11.59
CA ALA A 37 12.93 13.51 -12.12
C ALA A 37 13.33 13.74 -13.57
N CYS A 38 14.54 13.31 -13.99
CA CYS A 38 15.05 13.57 -15.34
C CYS A 38 15.52 12.31 -16.08
N GLY A 39 15.42 11.11 -15.50
CA GLY A 39 15.81 9.85 -16.11
C GLY A 39 17.35 9.62 -16.23
N SER A 40 18.18 10.59 -15.84
CA SER A 40 19.65 10.46 -15.97
C SER A 40 20.20 9.33 -15.11
N GLY A 41 21.06 8.50 -15.69
CA GLY A 41 21.84 7.47 -14.97
C GLY A 41 23.10 8.03 -14.29
N THR A 42 23.45 9.31 -14.51
CA THR A 42 24.61 9.95 -13.89
C THR A 42 24.25 10.38 -12.46
N VAL A 43 24.26 9.40 -11.57
CA VAL A 43 23.84 9.54 -10.16
C VAL A 43 25.00 9.18 -9.24
N VAL A 44 25.16 9.93 -8.15
CA VAL A 44 26.14 9.63 -7.09
C VAL A 44 25.40 9.35 -5.78
N ARG A 45 25.95 8.45 -4.97
CA ARG A 45 25.45 8.20 -3.61
C ARG A 45 25.74 9.41 -2.73
N ASP A 46 24.76 9.84 -1.94
CA ASP A 46 24.81 11.03 -1.06
C ASP A 46 24.50 10.64 0.40
N GLY A 47 25.12 9.56 0.87
CA GLY A 47 24.94 9.03 2.22
C GLY A 47 23.62 8.27 2.42
N PHE A 48 23.29 8.05 3.68
CA PHE A 48 22.08 7.37 4.11
C PHE A 48 21.13 8.32 4.84
N ASP A 49 19.91 7.88 5.04
CA ASP A 49 18.92 8.62 5.83
C ASP A 49 19.24 8.52 7.32
N ASP A 50 19.03 9.62 8.05
CA ASP A 50 19.40 9.71 9.48
C ASP A 50 18.44 8.89 10.38
N THR A 51 17.22 8.64 9.92
CA THR A 51 16.20 7.88 10.65
C THR A 51 16.08 6.44 10.19
N GLN A 52 16.42 6.18 8.93
CA GLN A 52 16.37 4.85 8.30
C GLN A 52 17.75 4.51 7.72
N ALA A 53 18.62 3.94 8.54
CA ALA A 53 20.04 3.71 8.24
C ALA A 53 20.33 2.92 6.94
N HIS A 54 19.34 2.20 6.40
CA HIS A 54 19.50 1.41 5.17
C HIS A 54 18.89 2.10 3.94
N ARG A 55 18.25 3.28 4.12
CA ARG A 55 17.70 4.11 3.05
C ARG A 55 18.80 4.95 2.43
N GLN A 56 19.20 4.60 1.20
CA GLN A 56 20.27 5.30 0.48
C GLN A 56 19.73 6.59 -0.13
N ARG A 57 20.46 7.69 0.08
CA ARG A 57 20.26 8.97 -0.59
C ARG A 57 21.15 9.07 -1.83
N TYR A 58 20.66 9.79 -2.82
CA TYR A 58 21.33 10.01 -4.10
C TYR A 58 21.26 11.47 -4.53
N ARG A 59 22.24 11.88 -5.32
CA ARG A 59 22.26 13.16 -6.03
C ARG A 59 22.41 12.92 -7.52
N CYS A 60 21.53 13.50 -8.32
CA CYS A 60 21.65 13.50 -9.78
C CYS A 60 22.65 14.55 -10.25
N LYS A 61 23.58 14.17 -11.14
CA LYS A 61 24.50 15.12 -11.77
C LYS A 61 23.85 15.88 -12.94
N GLY A 62 22.78 15.32 -13.54
CA GLY A 62 22.07 15.94 -14.68
C GLY A 62 21.20 17.12 -14.26
N CYS A 63 20.36 16.96 -13.22
CA CYS A 63 19.43 18.01 -12.78
C CYS A 63 19.74 18.57 -11.39
N ALA A 64 20.84 18.13 -10.74
CA ALA A 64 21.23 18.48 -9.38
C ALA A 64 20.21 18.07 -8.29
N GLY A 65 19.12 17.40 -8.64
CA GLY A 65 18.09 16.94 -7.73
C GLY A 65 18.59 15.89 -6.75
N ARG A 66 18.04 15.90 -5.53
CA ARG A 66 18.27 14.87 -4.50
C ARG A 66 17.06 13.96 -4.43
N PHE A 67 17.30 12.68 -4.24
CA PHE A 67 16.28 11.66 -4.10
C PHE A 67 16.84 10.48 -3.28
N ASP A 68 15.99 9.55 -2.94
CA ASP A 68 16.34 8.33 -2.18
C ASP A 68 15.65 7.09 -2.74
N ASP A 69 15.87 5.95 -2.09
CA ASP A 69 15.29 4.67 -2.49
C ASP A 69 13.77 4.68 -2.64
N LEU A 70 13.05 5.57 -1.95
CA LEU A 70 11.58 5.59 -1.90
C LEU A 70 10.96 6.78 -2.64
N THR A 71 11.76 7.78 -3.02
CA THR A 71 11.25 9.00 -3.69
C THR A 71 10.45 8.68 -4.94
N GLY A 72 9.21 9.18 -5.03
CA GLY A 72 8.30 8.93 -6.15
C GLY A 72 7.68 7.53 -6.17
N THR A 73 7.75 6.78 -5.08
CA THR A 73 7.05 5.51 -4.89
C THR A 73 5.86 5.66 -3.95
N ALA A 74 4.97 4.66 -3.93
CA ALA A 74 3.90 4.57 -2.95
C ALA A 74 4.40 4.41 -1.51
N LEU A 75 5.68 4.15 -1.32
CA LEU A 75 6.32 3.96 -0.02
C LEU A 75 7.02 5.24 0.49
N ALA A 76 6.86 6.38 -0.18
CA ALA A 76 7.44 7.65 0.23
C ALA A 76 6.61 8.33 1.33
N GLY A 77 7.27 9.16 2.17
CA GLY A 77 6.60 10.08 3.09
C GLY A 77 5.95 9.43 4.32
N HIS A 78 6.46 8.31 4.80
CA HIS A 78 5.94 7.61 5.97
C HIS A 78 6.97 7.51 7.12
N HIS A 79 6.47 7.29 8.34
CA HIS A 79 7.28 7.14 9.54
C HIS A 79 7.58 5.67 9.90
N GLN A 80 6.75 4.74 9.43
CA GLN A 80 6.92 3.31 9.73
C GLN A 80 8.15 2.73 9.00
N PRO A 81 8.90 1.78 9.61
CA PRO A 81 10.00 1.08 8.96
C PRO A 81 9.56 0.39 7.67
N LEU A 82 10.47 0.29 6.69
CA LEU A 82 10.14 -0.29 5.38
C LEU A 82 9.64 -1.74 5.49
N ARG A 83 10.20 -2.54 6.42
CA ARG A 83 9.74 -3.91 6.67
C ARG A 83 8.26 -4.00 7.02
N VAL A 84 7.73 -3.01 7.75
CA VAL A 84 6.30 -2.96 8.12
C VAL A 84 5.43 -2.72 6.88
N TRP A 85 5.87 -1.88 5.97
CA TRP A 85 5.21 -1.63 4.68
C TRP A 85 5.23 -2.87 3.78
N VAL A 86 6.36 -3.58 3.72
CA VAL A 86 6.49 -4.81 2.94
C VAL A 86 5.54 -5.89 3.49
N LEU A 87 5.46 -6.04 4.81
CA LEU A 87 4.51 -6.97 5.45
C LEU A 87 3.06 -6.56 5.23
N CYS A 88 2.74 -5.27 5.35
CA CYS A 88 1.40 -4.77 5.07
C CYS A 88 0.97 -5.14 3.64
N LEU A 89 1.83 -4.90 2.66
CA LEU A 89 1.58 -5.27 1.26
C LEU A 89 1.40 -6.78 1.10
N TYR A 90 2.22 -7.59 1.75
CA TYR A 90 2.10 -9.05 1.74
C TYR A 90 0.75 -9.52 2.30
N PHE A 91 0.34 -9.00 3.46
CA PHE A 91 -0.95 -9.33 4.07
C PHE A 91 -2.15 -8.85 3.24
N MET A 92 -2.02 -7.71 2.56
CA MET A 92 -3.02 -7.28 1.57
C MET A 92 -3.15 -8.28 0.42
N GLY A 93 -2.04 -8.82 -0.07
CA GLY A 93 -2.02 -9.87 -1.09
C GLY A 93 -2.69 -11.18 -0.63
N LEU A 94 -2.68 -11.46 0.67
CA LEU A 94 -3.41 -12.57 1.29
C LEU A 94 -4.88 -12.26 1.59
N ASN A 95 -5.39 -11.09 1.18
CA ASN A 95 -6.75 -10.61 1.46
C ASN A 95 -7.11 -10.49 2.95
N LEU A 96 -6.15 -10.24 3.82
CA LEU A 96 -6.43 -9.97 5.21
C LEU A 96 -7.15 -8.62 5.35
N SER A 97 -8.11 -8.55 6.29
CA SER A 97 -8.75 -7.28 6.66
C SER A 97 -7.78 -6.35 7.39
N ASN A 98 -8.01 -5.02 7.31
CA ASN A 98 -7.18 -4.04 8.00
C ASN A 98 -7.08 -4.33 9.52
N ARG A 99 -8.14 -4.86 10.12
CA ARG A 99 -8.15 -5.25 11.54
C ARG A 99 -7.20 -6.42 11.84
N GLN A 100 -7.14 -7.40 10.94
CA GLN A 100 -6.20 -8.51 11.06
C GLN A 100 -4.77 -8.04 10.87
N ILE A 101 -4.51 -7.23 9.82
CA ILE A 101 -3.19 -6.65 9.55
C ILE A 101 -2.71 -5.82 10.75
N ALA A 102 -3.57 -5.00 11.35
CA ALA A 102 -3.24 -4.20 12.52
C ALA A 102 -2.79 -5.08 13.70
N ARG A 103 -3.51 -6.18 13.93
CA ARG A 103 -3.16 -7.13 14.98
C ARG A 103 -1.83 -7.83 14.74
N GLU A 104 -1.59 -8.29 13.49
CA GLU A 104 -0.34 -8.99 13.12
C GLU A 104 0.89 -8.07 13.15
N LEU A 105 0.71 -6.79 12.84
CA LEU A 105 1.79 -5.79 12.83
C LEU A 105 1.96 -5.08 14.18
N GLY A 106 1.02 -5.25 15.12
CA GLY A 106 1.01 -4.51 16.38
C GLY A 106 0.80 -3.01 16.20
N LEU A 107 -0.02 -2.62 15.21
CA LEU A 107 -0.32 -1.22 14.87
C LEU A 107 -1.79 -0.89 15.16
N ASP A 108 -2.07 0.42 15.23
CA ASP A 108 -3.44 0.89 15.29
C ASP A 108 -4.16 0.69 13.95
N GLY A 109 -5.48 0.44 14.03
CA GLY A 109 -6.30 0.22 12.83
C GLY A 109 -6.34 1.42 11.88
N SER A 110 -6.25 2.65 12.41
CA SER A 110 -6.15 3.89 11.64
C SER A 110 -4.86 3.98 10.83
N ASP A 111 -3.73 3.57 11.43
CA ASP A 111 -2.43 3.56 10.75
C ASP A 111 -2.45 2.56 9.60
N VAL A 112 -2.95 1.35 9.84
CA VAL A 112 -3.08 0.32 8.81
C VAL A 112 -4.04 0.75 7.71
N GLN A 113 -5.14 1.42 8.05
CA GLN A 113 -6.06 1.95 7.04
C GLN A 113 -5.34 2.96 6.14
N ALA A 114 -4.62 3.93 6.72
CA ALA A 114 -3.85 4.90 5.96
C ALA A 114 -2.78 4.23 5.07
N MET A 115 -2.07 3.23 5.60
CA MET A 115 -1.07 2.46 4.86
C MET A 115 -1.69 1.72 3.67
N THR A 116 -2.78 0.99 3.88
CA THR A 116 -3.44 0.21 2.82
C THR A 116 -4.05 1.11 1.75
N GLU A 117 -4.59 2.28 2.13
CA GLU A 117 -5.06 3.28 1.18
C GLU A 117 -3.91 3.84 0.33
N GLN A 118 -2.79 4.19 0.94
CA GLN A 118 -1.61 4.69 0.24
C GLN A 118 -1.07 3.67 -0.75
N LEU A 119 -0.96 2.39 -0.36
CA LEU A 119 -0.55 1.30 -1.23
C LEU A 119 -1.50 1.12 -2.41
N ARG A 120 -2.82 1.11 -2.17
CA ARG A 120 -3.82 1.00 -3.25
C ARG A 120 -3.74 2.16 -4.23
N ARG A 121 -3.62 3.40 -3.74
CA ARG A 121 -3.44 4.59 -4.60
C ARG A 121 -2.19 4.48 -5.46
N GLY A 122 -1.08 4.01 -4.89
CA GLY A 122 0.17 3.80 -5.62
C GLY A 122 0.08 2.72 -6.69
N LEU A 123 -0.71 1.67 -6.46
CA LEU A 123 -0.98 0.62 -7.45
C LEU A 123 -1.83 1.17 -8.59
N VAL A 124 -2.94 1.83 -8.28
CA VAL A 124 -3.87 2.40 -9.28
C VAL A 124 -3.18 3.41 -10.17
N ALA A 125 -2.31 4.26 -9.62
CA ALA A 125 -1.56 5.26 -10.39
C ALA A 125 -0.62 4.66 -11.45
N LYS A 126 -0.27 3.38 -11.35
CA LYS A 126 0.63 2.67 -12.27
C LYS A 126 -0.08 1.66 -13.18
N VAL A 127 -1.36 1.42 -12.97
CA VAL A 127 -2.13 0.54 -13.87
C VAL A 127 -2.37 1.27 -15.19
N PRO A 128 -1.93 0.72 -16.32
CA PRO A 128 -2.26 1.31 -17.63
C PRO A 128 -3.78 1.31 -17.82
N PRO A 129 -4.32 2.30 -18.57
CA PRO A 129 -5.75 2.34 -18.85
C PRO A 129 -6.15 1.02 -19.53
N VAL A 130 -7.10 0.32 -18.91
CA VAL A 130 -7.65 -0.92 -19.48
C VAL A 130 -8.46 -0.54 -20.71
N ARG A 131 -8.07 -1.02 -21.88
CA ARG A 131 -8.90 -1.00 -23.09
C ARG A 131 -9.64 -2.33 -23.16
N LEU A 132 -10.96 -2.27 -23.11
CA LEU A 132 -11.81 -3.41 -23.34
C LEU A 132 -11.97 -3.55 -24.86
N GLU A 133 -11.62 -4.71 -25.41
CA GLU A 133 -11.75 -5.02 -26.84
C GLU A 133 -12.56 -6.32 -26.97
N GLY A 134 -13.44 -6.39 -27.98
CA GLY A 134 -14.30 -7.54 -28.21
C GLY A 134 -15.66 -7.44 -27.49
N GLU A 135 -16.28 -8.58 -27.25
CA GLU A 135 -17.56 -8.70 -26.55
C GLU A 135 -17.34 -8.59 -25.04
N VAL A 136 -17.99 -7.62 -24.40
CA VAL A 136 -17.83 -7.35 -22.97
C VAL A 136 -19.16 -7.58 -22.28
N GLU A 137 -19.22 -8.56 -21.37
CA GLU A 137 -20.34 -8.72 -20.44
C GLU A 137 -20.16 -7.77 -19.25
N ILE A 138 -21.18 -6.97 -18.97
CA ILE A 138 -21.26 -6.12 -17.79
C ILE A 138 -22.36 -6.66 -16.89
N ASP A 139 -21.95 -7.11 -15.69
CA ASP A 139 -22.88 -7.52 -14.65
C ASP A 139 -23.00 -6.38 -13.61
N GLU A 140 -24.23 -5.90 -13.42
CA GLU A 140 -24.52 -4.88 -12.42
C GLU A 140 -24.97 -5.55 -11.11
N VAL A 141 -24.12 -5.53 -10.10
CA VAL A 141 -24.50 -5.94 -8.75
C VAL A 141 -24.96 -4.73 -7.94
N TYR A 142 -26.26 -4.62 -7.71
CA TYR A 142 -26.80 -3.63 -6.78
C TYR A 142 -26.54 -4.08 -5.34
N VAL A 143 -25.50 -3.53 -4.70
CA VAL A 143 -25.32 -3.67 -3.26
C VAL A 143 -26.20 -2.64 -2.55
N VAL A 144 -27.39 -3.04 -2.15
CA VAL A 144 -28.20 -2.23 -1.23
C VAL A 144 -27.47 -2.20 0.11
N ALA A 145 -26.92 -1.05 0.49
CA ALA A 145 -26.40 -0.83 1.83
C ALA A 145 -27.56 -1.01 2.82
N GLY A 146 -27.67 -2.21 3.39
CA GLY A 146 -28.74 -2.54 4.29
C GLY A 146 -28.69 -1.69 5.56
N HIS A 147 -29.66 -0.86 5.78
CA HIS A 147 -29.96 -0.34 7.10
C HIS A 147 -30.53 -1.48 7.94
N LYS A 148 -29.64 -2.32 8.47
CA LYS A 148 -29.98 -3.45 9.31
C LYS A 148 -30.77 -2.93 10.53
N GLY A 149 -32.09 -3.14 10.54
CA GLY A 149 -32.96 -2.75 11.64
C GLY A 149 -33.82 -1.48 11.46
N GLN A 150 -33.80 -0.82 10.30
CA GLN A 150 -34.68 0.33 10.05
C GLN A 150 -35.45 0.22 8.72
N PRO A 151 -36.48 -0.66 8.62
CA PRO A 151 -37.28 -0.82 7.41
C PRO A 151 -38.04 0.46 7.01
N ALA A 152 -38.35 1.36 7.93
CA ALA A 152 -38.99 2.63 7.67
C ALA A 152 -38.14 3.62 6.85
N ALA A 153 -36.82 3.47 6.83
CA ALA A 153 -35.91 4.34 6.06
C ALA A 153 -35.99 4.08 4.54
N PHE A 154 -36.49 2.90 4.12
CA PHE A 154 -36.68 2.57 2.71
C PHE A 154 -37.97 3.16 2.14
N ALA A 155 -39.03 3.26 2.94
CA ALA A 155 -40.32 3.81 2.50
C ALA A 155 -40.24 5.30 2.13
N GLN A 156 -39.33 6.04 2.71
CA GLN A 156 -39.17 7.48 2.46
C GLN A 156 -38.40 7.81 1.15
N ARG A 157 -37.73 6.87 0.52
CA ARG A 157 -36.94 7.09 -0.70
C ARG A 157 -37.60 6.64 -2.01
N GLY A 158 -38.84 6.20 -1.98
CA GLY A 158 -39.60 5.87 -3.18
C GLY A 158 -39.02 4.72 -4.04
N VAL A 159 -38.25 3.83 -3.44
CA VAL A 159 -37.78 2.63 -4.13
C VAL A 159 -38.89 1.60 -4.11
N PRO A 160 -39.38 1.12 -5.29
CA PRO A 160 -40.45 0.10 -5.33
C PRO A 160 -39.90 -1.18 -4.70
N VAL A 161 -40.59 -1.66 -3.65
CA VAL A 161 -40.35 -3.00 -3.09
C VAL A 161 -40.89 -3.96 -4.15
N GLY A 162 -39.98 -4.62 -4.87
CA GLY A 162 -40.37 -5.67 -5.82
C GLY A 162 -41.17 -6.74 -5.08
N GLY A 163 -42.42 -6.88 -5.39
CA GLY A 163 -43.24 -7.98 -4.93
C GLY A 163 -42.73 -9.26 -5.58
N ALA A 164 -42.51 -10.25 -4.75
CA ALA A 164 -42.34 -11.62 -5.18
C ALA A 164 -43.75 -12.14 -5.56
N ASP A 165 -43.92 -12.56 -6.79
CA ASP A 165 -44.90 -13.55 -7.24
C ASP A 165 -44.19 -14.91 -7.39
#